data_be8cc384d0c4214f6a6d26e91350a65d
#
_entry.id   be8cc384d0c4214f6a6d26e91350a65d
#
_cell.length_a   1.000
_cell.length_b   1.000
_cell.length_c   1.000
_cell.angle_alpha   90.00
_cell.angle_beta   90.00
_cell.angle_gamma   90.00
#
_symmetry.space_group_name_H-M   'P 1'
#
loop_
_entity.id
_entity.type
_entity.pdbx_description
1 polymer ?
#
loop_
_entity_poly.entity_id
_entity_poly.type
_entity_poly.pdbx_seq_one_letter_code
_entity_poly.pdbx_strand_id
1 'polypeptide(L)'
;MLVLACMVLLHVGCNSSQEGSCAQLLSEVEAMEQSLLAGGEDVNVELRAKMMQAYAQFANACHDHEFTPEALFRRADLLRSAGKFQEAMTQLRDIHDHYANYDKRSVCAFLVGFIAEVELNDREQAKKTYQQVIEVHPDSEAAKWARQSLQNLEATARD
;
A
#
# COMPACT_ATOMS: atom_id res chain seq x y z
N MET A 1 33.07 49.78 13.92
CA MET A 1 31.62 49.95 13.76
C MET A 1 31.29 49.52 12.36
N LEU A 2 30.93 48.27 12.13
CA LEU A 2 30.44 47.87 10.81
C LEU A 2 29.65 46.59 10.94
N VAL A 3 28.40 46.70 10.59
CA VAL A 3 27.63 45.86 9.67
C VAL A 3 27.80 44.35 9.82
N LEU A 4 26.86 43.75 10.53
CA LEU A 4 26.45 42.39 10.29
C LEU A 4 24.99 42.44 9.81
N ALA A 5 24.84 42.43 8.50
CA ALA A 5 23.55 42.29 7.87
C ALA A 5 23.62 41.13 6.89
N CYS A 6 22.57 40.30 6.91
CA CYS A 6 22.12 39.47 5.82
C CYS A 6 22.84 38.16 5.55
N MET A 7 22.34 37.11 6.14
CA MET A 7 22.20 35.78 5.46
C MET A 7 21.03 34.98 6.05
N VAL A 8 19.84 35.39 5.71
CA VAL A 8 18.65 34.56 5.87
C VAL A 8 17.79 34.74 4.63
N LEU A 9 18.01 33.94 3.61
CA LEU A 9 17.07 33.74 2.49
C LEU A 9 17.69 32.74 1.53
N LEU A 10 17.41 31.44 1.66
CA LEU A 10 17.50 30.47 0.58
C LEU A 10 17.01 29.06 1.02
N HIS A 11 15.82 28.95 1.60
CA HIS A 11 15.22 27.61 1.84
C HIS A 11 13.76 27.49 1.39
N VAL A 12 13.23 28.43 0.64
CA VAL A 12 11.80 28.40 0.22
C VAL A 12 11.60 27.82 -1.20
N GLY A 13 12.67 27.63 -1.97
CA GLY A 13 12.55 27.29 -3.39
C GLY A 13 12.38 25.81 -3.73
N CYS A 14 12.72 24.88 -2.84
CA CYS A 14 12.67 23.43 -3.18
C CYS A 14 11.31 22.79 -2.94
N ASN A 15 10.52 23.27 -1.99
CA ASN A 15 9.25 22.64 -1.63
C ASN A 15 8.15 22.87 -2.68
N SER A 16 8.04 24.08 -3.20
CA SER A 16 6.97 24.44 -4.15
C SER A 16 7.06 23.74 -5.51
N SER A 17 8.26 23.43 -5.97
CA SER A 17 8.45 22.67 -7.23
C SER A 17 8.11 21.20 -7.08
N GLN A 18 8.37 20.63 -5.93
CA GLN A 18 8.04 19.24 -5.62
C GLN A 18 6.53 19.04 -5.40
N GLU A 19 5.89 19.95 -4.68
CA GLU A 19 4.42 19.95 -4.51
C GLU A 19 3.69 20.07 -5.84
N GLY A 20 4.14 20.94 -6.74
CA GLY A 20 3.58 21.06 -8.09
C GLY A 20 3.74 19.78 -8.91
N SER A 21 4.87 19.10 -8.79
CA SER A 21 5.12 17.80 -9.44
C SER A 21 4.22 16.70 -8.88
N CYS A 22 4.01 16.64 -7.57
CA CYS A 22 3.13 15.64 -6.94
C CYS A 22 1.66 15.86 -7.30
N ALA A 23 1.19 17.10 -7.37
CA ALA A 23 -0.18 17.41 -7.81
C ALA A 23 -0.43 16.98 -9.25
N GLN A 24 0.55 17.15 -10.14
CA GLN A 24 0.46 16.69 -11.52
C GLN A 24 0.39 15.16 -11.59
N LEU A 25 1.30 14.45 -10.92
CA LEU A 25 1.32 12.98 -10.90
C LEU A 25 0.04 12.41 -10.30
N LEU A 26 -0.52 13.05 -9.27
CA LEU A 26 -1.79 12.65 -8.69
C LEU A 26 -2.94 12.79 -9.71
N SER A 27 -3.00 13.91 -10.42
CA SER A 27 -4.00 14.11 -11.48
C SER A 27 -3.90 13.06 -12.61
N GLU A 28 -2.68 12.66 -12.98
CA GLU A 28 -2.44 11.60 -13.97
C GLU A 28 -2.94 10.24 -13.44
N VAL A 29 -2.69 9.93 -12.16
CA VAL A 29 -3.20 8.72 -11.49
C VAL A 29 -4.73 8.71 -11.50
N GLU A 30 -5.36 9.80 -11.07
CA GLU A 30 -6.83 9.92 -11.01
C GLU A 30 -7.49 9.77 -12.40
N ALA A 31 -6.92 10.39 -13.43
CA ALA A 31 -7.41 10.24 -14.80
C ALA A 31 -7.32 8.79 -15.30
N MET A 32 -6.25 8.09 -14.93
CA MET A 32 -6.06 6.69 -15.30
C MET A 32 -7.01 5.76 -14.52
N GLU A 33 -7.28 6.04 -13.24
CA GLU A 33 -8.29 5.33 -12.43
C GLU A 33 -9.69 5.46 -13.06
N GLN A 34 -10.07 6.67 -13.47
CA GLN A 34 -11.34 6.89 -14.17
C GLN A 34 -11.42 6.08 -15.46
N SER A 35 -10.34 6.01 -16.23
CA SER A 35 -10.28 5.21 -17.44
C SER A 35 -10.42 3.70 -17.18
N LEU A 36 -9.85 3.23 -16.07
CA LEU A 36 -9.95 1.83 -15.64
C LEU A 36 -11.39 1.48 -15.25
N LEU A 37 -12.07 2.37 -14.52
CA LEU A 37 -13.46 2.19 -14.10
C LEU A 37 -14.45 2.25 -15.29
N ALA A 38 -14.16 3.08 -16.29
CA ALA A 38 -15.00 3.21 -17.49
C ALA A 38 -14.90 2.00 -18.43
N GLY A 39 -13.83 1.21 -18.35
CA GLY A 39 -13.55 0.07 -19.22
C GLY A 39 -14.41 -1.18 -19.01
N GLY A 40 -15.27 -1.21 -17.96
CA GLY A 40 -16.15 -2.35 -17.67
C GLY A 40 -15.40 -3.62 -17.25
N GLU A 41 -16.04 -4.80 -17.46
CA GLU A 41 -15.49 -6.10 -17.04
C GLU A 41 -14.24 -6.53 -17.84
N ASP A 42 -14.08 -6.05 -19.07
CA ASP A 42 -12.89 -6.28 -19.90
C ASP A 42 -11.74 -5.36 -19.52
N VAL A 43 -11.22 -5.54 -18.32
CA VAL A 43 -10.08 -4.75 -17.85
C VAL A 43 -8.84 -5.10 -18.69
N ASN A 44 -8.48 -4.18 -19.57
CA ASN A 44 -7.28 -4.29 -20.41
C ASN A 44 -6.03 -4.51 -19.55
N VAL A 45 -5.36 -5.66 -19.75
CA VAL A 45 -4.13 -6.04 -19.03
C VAL A 45 -3.05 -4.95 -19.15
N GLU A 46 -2.98 -4.28 -20.31
CA GLU A 46 -2.05 -3.17 -20.54
C GLU A 46 -2.37 -1.96 -19.67
N LEU A 47 -3.65 -1.58 -19.56
CA LEU A 47 -4.06 -0.46 -18.70
C LEU A 47 -3.77 -0.75 -17.22
N ARG A 48 -3.99 -1.99 -16.77
CA ARG A 48 -3.66 -2.43 -15.42
C ARG A 48 -2.15 -2.33 -15.14
N ALA A 49 -1.32 -2.74 -16.11
CA ALA A 49 0.12 -2.61 -15.99
C ALA A 49 0.58 -1.15 -15.93
N LYS A 50 -0.01 -0.28 -16.76
CA LYS A 50 0.25 1.18 -16.73
C LYS A 50 -0.16 1.79 -15.39
N MET A 51 -1.30 1.36 -14.82
CA MET A 51 -1.77 1.83 -13.52
C MET A 51 -0.81 1.44 -12.39
N MET A 52 -0.34 0.17 -12.37
CA MET A 52 0.66 -0.26 -11.40
C MET A 52 1.95 0.56 -11.48
N GLN A 53 2.36 0.95 -12.69
CA GLN A 53 3.53 1.80 -12.91
C GLN A 53 3.28 3.23 -12.45
N ALA A 54 2.10 3.82 -12.72
CA ALA A 54 1.74 5.17 -12.30
C ALA A 54 1.74 5.31 -10.77
N TYR A 55 1.15 4.34 -10.06
CA TYR A 55 1.21 4.31 -8.59
C TYR A 55 2.64 4.24 -8.06
N ALA A 56 3.50 3.41 -8.68
CA ALA A 56 4.89 3.31 -8.28
C ALA A 56 5.67 4.61 -8.54
N GLN A 57 5.43 5.27 -9.66
CA GLN A 57 6.05 6.56 -10.00
C GLN A 57 5.61 7.65 -9.02
N PHE A 58 4.30 7.73 -8.73
CA PHE A 58 3.78 8.65 -7.75
C PHE A 58 4.44 8.43 -6.38
N ALA A 59 4.43 7.19 -5.88
CA ALA A 59 4.98 6.87 -4.56
C ALA A 59 6.48 7.18 -4.44
N ASN A 60 7.24 6.94 -5.50
CA ASN A 60 8.67 7.24 -5.53
C ASN A 60 8.97 8.75 -5.55
N ALA A 61 8.18 9.52 -6.28
CA ALA A 61 8.37 10.97 -6.38
C ALA A 61 7.81 11.73 -5.17
N CYS A 62 6.76 11.19 -4.55
CA CYS A 62 5.93 11.85 -3.55
C CYS A 62 5.81 11.00 -2.27
N HIS A 63 6.92 10.47 -1.77
CA HIS A 63 6.95 9.50 -0.67
C HIS A 63 6.28 9.98 0.63
N ASP A 64 6.31 11.29 0.90
CA ASP A 64 5.69 11.91 2.08
C ASP A 64 4.26 12.43 1.83
N HIS A 65 3.72 12.26 0.64
CA HIS A 65 2.38 12.72 0.33
C HIS A 65 1.33 11.82 0.99
N GLU A 66 0.25 12.41 1.51
CA GLU A 66 -0.81 11.67 2.23
C GLU A 66 -1.45 10.55 1.41
N PHE A 67 -1.54 10.69 0.10
CA PHE A 67 -2.07 9.69 -0.80
C PHE A 67 -1.10 8.52 -1.08
N THR A 68 0.19 8.64 -0.76
CA THR A 68 1.19 7.63 -1.12
C THR A 68 0.89 6.24 -0.57
N PRO A 69 0.55 6.06 0.71
CA PRO A 69 0.20 4.72 1.20
C PRO A 69 -1.04 4.14 0.54
N GLU A 70 -2.02 4.97 0.17
CA GLU A 70 -3.20 4.53 -0.59
C GLU A 70 -2.83 4.11 -2.01
N ALA A 71 -1.98 4.86 -2.71
CA ALA A 71 -1.49 4.50 -4.04
C ALA A 71 -0.76 3.14 -4.03
N LEU A 72 0.10 2.92 -3.04
CA LEU A 72 0.80 1.65 -2.84
C LEU A 72 -0.16 0.50 -2.49
N PHE A 73 -1.20 0.77 -1.70
CA PHE A 73 -2.23 -0.21 -1.36
C PHE A 73 -3.02 -0.65 -2.59
N ARG A 74 -3.47 0.30 -3.42
CA ARG A 74 -4.14 0.02 -4.69
C ARG A 74 -3.23 -0.74 -5.67
N ARG A 75 -1.94 -0.39 -5.70
CA ARG A 75 -0.95 -1.13 -6.47
C ARG A 75 -0.82 -2.58 -5.99
N ALA A 76 -0.81 -2.81 -4.68
CA ALA A 76 -0.75 -4.17 -4.12
C ALA A 76 -1.97 -5.02 -4.52
N ASP A 77 -3.18 -4.43 -4.57
CA ASP A 77 -4.37 -5.13 -5.04
C ASP A 77 -4.29 -5.48 -6.53
N LEU A 78 -3.79 -4.57 -7.36
CA LEU A 78 -3.54 -4.86 -8.78
C LEU A 78 -2.46 -5.94 -8.97
N LEU A 79 -1.41 -5.95 -8.17
CA LEU A 79 -0.40 -7.02 -8.18
C LEU A 79 -1.02 -8.37 -7.81
N ARG A 80 -1.84 -8.41 -6.76
CA ARG A 80 -2.57 -9.62 -6.35
C ARG A 80 -3.50 -10.12 -7.45
N SER A 81 -4.29 -9.25 -8.06
CA SER A 81 -5.21 -9.60 -9.15
C SER A 81 -4.48 -10.06 -10.42
N ALA A 82 -3.22 -9.68 -10.59
CA ALA A 82 -2.35 -10.14 -11.67
C ALA A 82 -1.59 -11.46 -11.36
N GLY A 83 -1.87 -12.09 -10.21
CA GLY A 83 -1.18 -13.30 -9.75
C GLY A 83 0.23 -13.07 -9.22
N LYS A 84 0.65 -11.80 -9.04
CA LYS A 84 1.96 -11.41 -8.53
C LYS A 84 1.97 -11.36 -6.99
N PHE A 85 1.65 -12.50 -6.38
CA PHE A 85 1.35 -12.59 -4.95
C PHE A 85 2.53 -12.17 -4.06
N GLN A 86 3.75 -12.58 -4.38
CA GLN A 86 4.93 -12.22 -3.59
C GLN A 86 5.23 -10.72 -3.66
N GLU A 87 5.07 -10.10 -4.84
CA GLU A 87 5.22 -8.66 -5.01
C GLU A 87 4.15 -7.90 -4.22
N ALA A 88 2.89 -8.38 -4.25
CA ALA A 88 1.80 -7.80 -3.47
C ALA A 88 2.07 -7.87 -1.96
N MET A 89 2.51 -9.02 -1.45
CA MET A 89 2.85 -9.20 -0.03
C MET A 89 4.00 -8.30 0.39
N THR A 90 5.03 -8.15 -0.44
CA THR A 90 6.15 -7.25 -0.17
C THR A 90 5.66 -5.81 -0.07
N GLN A 91 4.85 -5.37 -1.04
CA GLN A 91 4.29 -4.02 -1.03
C GLN A 91 3.43 -3.75 0.21
N LEU A 92 2.60 -4.72 0.62
CA LEU A 92 1.75 -4.59 1.81
C LEU A 92 2.59 -4.51 3.10
N ARG A 93 3.69 -5.25 3.20
CA ARG A 93 4.64 -5.13 4.33
C ARG A 93 5.31 -3.76 4.34
N ASP A 94 5.77 -3.27 3.19
CA ASP A 94 6.38 -1.95 3.08
C ASP A 94 5.42 -0.85 3.56
N ILE A 95 4.12 -0.93 3.20
CA ILE A 95 3.12 0.02 3.69
C ILE A 95 2.99 -0.08 5.22
N HIS A 96 2.84 -1.29 5.75
CA HIS A 96 2.70 -1.51 7.18
C HIS A 96 3.89 -0.97 7.97
N ASP A 97 5.11 -1.14 7.47
CA ASP A 97 6.32 -0.81 8.19
C ASP A 97 6.68 0.68 8.12
N HIS A 98 6.37 1.35 7.00
CA HIS A 98 6.80 2.72 6.76
C HIS A 98 5.71 3.79 6.95
N TYR A 99 4.41 3.42 6.90
CA TYR A 99 3.31 4.38 6.99
C TYR A 99 2.49 4.16 8.27
N ALA A 100 3.07 4.52 9.42
CA ALA A 100 2.49 4.26 10.75
C ALA A 100 1.09 4.87 10.96
N ASN A 101 0.82 6.01 10.31
CA ASN A 101 -0.44 6.76 10.43
C ASN A 101 -1.48 6.38 9.36
N TYR A 102 -1.21 5.40 8.51
CA TYR A 102 -2.15 4.99 7.48
C TYR A 102 -3.30 4.17 8.08
N ASP A 103 -4.53 4.58 7.81
CA ASP A 103 -5.73 3.98 8.40
C ASP A 103 -5.85 2.48 8.12
N LYS A 104 -5.40 2.02 6.93
CA LYS A 104 -5.43 0.60 6.55
C LYS A 104 -4.15 -0.16 6.93
N ARG A 105 -3.29 0.39 7.79
CA ARG A 105 -2.03 -0.25 8.18
C ARG A 105 -2.22 -1.67 8.71
N SER A 106 -3.17 -1.88 9.62
CA SER A 106 -3.50 -3.21 10.16
C SER A 106 -4.10 -4.14 9.10
N VAL A 107 -4.86 -3.60 8.16
CA VAL A 107 -5.41 -4.34 7.03
C VAL A 107 -4.29 -4.83 6.10
N CYS A 108 -3.27 -4.01 5.85
CA CYS A 108 -2.11 -4.42 5.07
C CYS A 108 -1.43 -5.65 5.69
N ALA A 109 -1.21 -5.64 7.01
CA ALA A 109 -0.63 -6.78 7.72
C ALA A 109 -1.51 -8.04 7.61
N PHE A 110 -2.85 -7.90 7.76
CA PHE A 110 -3.79 -9.01 7.60
C PHE A 110 -3.75 -9.60 6.17
N LEU A 111 -3.75 -8.74 5.15
CA LEU A 111 -3.76 -9.18 3.75
C LEU A 111 -2.50 -9.99 3.37
N VAL A 112 -1.37 -9.74 4.01
CA VAL A 112 -0.17 -10.59 3.84
C VAL A 112 -0.46 -12.04 4.27
N GLY A 113 -1.12 -12.24 5.41
CA GLY A 113 -1.53 -13.56 5.89
C GLY A 113 -2.60 -14.19 4.98
N PHE A 114 -3.56 -13.38 4.54
CA PHE A 114 -4.63 -13.84 3.65
C PHE A 114 -4.09 -14.32 2.29
N ILE A 115 -3.15 -13.59 1.69
CA ILE A 115 -2.50 -14.01 0.43
C ILE A 115 -1.72 -15.30 0.64
N ALA A 116 -0.99 -15.44 1.76
CA ALA A 116 -0.27 -16.66 2.08
C ALA A 116 -1.22 -17.87 2.21
N GLU A 117 -2.36 -17.70 2.89
CA GLU A 117 -3.36 -18.75 3.08
C GLU A 117 -4.03 -19.13 1.76
N VAL A 118 -4.65 -18.15 1.10
CA VAL A 118 -5.64 -18.40 0.04
C VAL A 118 -4.98 -18.57 -1.33
N GLU A 119 -3.99 -17.75 -1.64
CA GLU A 119 -3.38 -17.69 -2.97
C GLU A 119 -2.14 -18.60 -3.08
N LEU A 120 -1.38 -18.74 -1.98
CA LEU A 120 -0.14 -19.51 -1.97
C LEU A 120 -0.27 -20.86 -1.25
N ASN A 121 -1.38 -21.11 -0.56
CA ASN A 121 -1.60 -22.28 0.29
C ASN A 121 -0.47 -22.49 1.33
N ASP A 122 0.17 -21.40 1.77
CA ASP A 122 1.21 -21.42 2.81
C ASP A 122 0.58 -21.18 4.19
N ARG A 123 0.02 -22.26 4.75
CA ARG A 123 -0.69 -22.22 6.04
C ARG A 123 0.21 -21.80 7.20
N GLU A 124 1.48 -22.16 7.18
CA GLU A 124 2.41 -21.84 8.27
C GLU A 124 2.75 -20.34 8.26
N GLN A 125 3.01 -19.78 7.09
CA GLN A 125 3.21 -18.33 6.97
C GLN A 125 1.94 -17.57 7.33
N ALA A 126 0.76 -18.04 6.91
CA ALA A 126 -0.52 -17.43 7.24
C ALA A 126 -0.74 -17.37 8.76
N LYS A 127 -0.58 -18.50 9.47
CA LYS A 127 -0.71 -18.58 10.94
C LYS A 127 0.21 -17.58 11.63
N LYS A 128 1.50 -17.60 11.27
CA LYS A 128 2.49 -16.68 11.86
C LYS A 128 2.08 -15.22 11.63
N THR A 129 1.63 -14.88 10.43
CA THR A 129 1.24 -13.50 10.09
C THR A 129 -0.01 -13.08 10.86
N TYR A 130 -1.03 -13.94 10.95
CA TYR A 130 -2.24 -13.63 11.71
C TYR A 130 -1.96 -13.44 13.21
N GLN A 131 -1.08 -14.24 13.81
CA GLN A 131 -0.63 -14.06 15.18
C GLN A 131 0.03 -12.68 15.37
N GLN A 132 0.91 -12.29 14.46
CA GLN A 132 1.54 -10.96 14.48
C GLN A 132 0.53 -9.82 14.38
N VAL A 133 -0.50 -9.95 13.51
CA VAL A 133 -1.57 -8.95 13.40
C VAL A 133 -2.30 -8.77 14.74
N ILE A 134 -2.61 -9.86 15.43
CA ILE A 134 -3.30 -9.83 16.74
C ILE A 134 -2.42 -9.19 17.81
N GLU A 135 -1.13 -9.46 17.80
CA GLU A 135 -0.17 -8.91 18.77
C GLU A 135 0.07 -7.41 18.56
N VAL A 136 0.27 -7.00 17.30
CA VAL A 136 0.64 -5.62 16.96
C VAL A 136 -0.57 -4.68 16.91
N HIS A 137 -1.74 -5.19 16.52
CA HIS A 137 -2.97 -4.42 16.32
C HIS A 137 -4.18 -5.01 17.06
N PRO A 138 -4.10 -5.29 18.37
CA PRO A 138 -5.08 -6.12 19.11
C PRO A 138 -6.53 -5.64 19.01
N ASP A 139 -6.74 -4.33 18.90
CA ASP A 139 -8.07 -3.70 18.92
C ASP A 139 -8.62 -3.39 17.50
N SER A 140 -7.87 -3.74 16.45
CA SER A 140 -8.27 -3.49 15.06
C SER A 140 -9.30 -4.52 14.56
N GLU A 141 -10.05 -4.13 13.51
CA GLU A 141 -10.89 -5.09 12.77
C GLU A 141 -10.04 -6.18 12.12
N ALA A 142 -8.85 -5.85 11.64
CA ALA A 142 -7.90 -6.81 11.09
C ALA A 142 -7.52 -7.92 12.08
N ALA A 143 -7.38 -7.59 13.38
CA ALA A 143 -7.15 -8.60 14.42
C ALA A 143 -8.35 -9.51 14.65
N LYS A 144 -9.58 -9.00 14.50
CA LYS A 144 -10.78 -9.86 14.56
C LYS A 144 -10.80 -10.85 13.39
N TRP A 145 -10.52 -10.38 12.19
CA TRP A 145 -10.42 -11.25 11.01
C TRP A 145 -9.30 -12.28 11.16
N ALA A 146 -8.14 -11.87 11.67
CA ALA A 146 -7.01 -12.77 11.91
C ALA A 146 -7.34 -13.88 12.91
N ARG A 147 -8.06 -13.57 14.00
CA ARG A 147 -8.54 -14.59 14.96
C ARG A 147 -9.48 -15.60 14.30
N GLN A 148 -10.40 -15.12 13.46
CA GLN A 148 -11.32 -16.00 12.74
C GLN A 148 -10.57 -16.90 11.76
N SER A 149 -9.62 -16.36 11.00
CA SER A 149 -8.81 -17.14 10.05
C SER A 149 -7.98 -18.21 10.78
N LEU A 150 -7.37 -17.87 11.93
CA LEU A 150 -6.65 -18.87 12.74
C LEU A 150 -7.54 -20.01 13.20
N GLN A 151 -8.74 -19.72 13.67
CA GLN A 151 -9.71 -20.75 14.09
C GLN A 151 -10.08 -21.68 12.92
N ASN A 152 -10.29 -21.12 11.73
CA ASN A 152 -10.60 -21.89 10.53
C ASN A 152 -9.43 -22.80 10.11
N LEU A 153 -8.18 -22.26 10.15
CA LEU A 153 -6.98 -23.05 9.85
C LEU A 153 -6.76 -24.19 10.83
N GLU A 154 -7.08 -24.01 12.12
CA GLU A 154 -6.98 -25.05 13.13
C GLU A 154 -8.08 -26.14 12.98
N ALA A 155 -9.29 -25.74 12.61
CA ALA A 155 -10.38 -26.67 12.37
C ALA A 155 -10.07 -27.62 11.20
N THR A 156 -9.62 -27.07 10.08
CA THR A 156 -9.28 -27.85 8.86
C THR A 156 -7.99 -28.66 8.98
N ALA A 157 -7.20 -28.52 10.04
CA ALA A 157 -6.02 -29.36 10.29
C ALA A 157 -6.36 -30.65 11.08
N ARG A 158 -7.59 -30.78 11.59
CA ARG A 158 -8.04 -31.94 12.39
C ARG A 158 -8.82 -32.96 11.58
N ASP A 159 -9.24 -32.59 10.38
CA ASP A 159 -9.91 -33.46 9.42
C ASP A 159 -8.93 -34.10 8.44
#